data_4ac9b8d5a2b45aca65d92540eb16269f
#
_entry.id   4ac9b8d5a2b45aca65d92540eb16269f
#
_cell.length_a   1.000
_cell.length_b   1.000
_cell.length_c   1.000
_cell.angle_alpha   90.00
_cell.angle_beta   90.00
_cell.angle_gamma   90.00
#
_symmetry.space_group_name_H-M   'P 1'
#
loop_
_entity.id
_entity.type
_entity.pdbx_description
1 polymer ?
#
loop_
_entity_poly.entity_id
_entity_poly.type
_entity_poly.pdbx_seq_one_letter_code
_entity_poly.pdbx_strand_id
1 'polypeptide(L)'
;MANYPAEGDVFMLTVRIATPPFKPDRSGFMEVNPGIASSYIFSLKPGDKVIMSGPYGDFHPHFDSKKEMIWVGGGAGTAPLRAQIMHMTKTLHTTDREMHYFYGARALNEVFYLDDFLGLEKEYPNFHFHLALDRPDPAADAAGVKYTPGFVHQVMLNTYLKDHEAPEDVEYYMCGPGPMSNAVVQMLDSLGVEPESIMYDNFGG
;
A
#
# COMPACT_ATOMS: atom_id res chain seq x y z
N MET A 1 -8.73 5.48 4.57
CA MET A 1 -9.31 6.21 3.42
C MET A 1 -8.34 6.14 2.26
N ALA A 2 -8.85 6.10 1.02
CA ALA A 2 -8.00 6.04 -0.17
C ALA A 2 -7.91 7.38 -0.92
N ASN A 3 -8.85 8.28 -0.67
CA ASN A 3 -8.81 9.64 -1.20
C ASN A 3 -8.04 10.59 -0.28
N TYR A 4 -7.44 11.60 -0.87
CA TYR A 4 -6.81 12.71 -0.14
C TYR A 4 -7.79 13.90 -0.04
N PRO A 5 -7.57 14.88 0.88
CA PRO A 5 -8.55 15.92 1.17
C PRO A 5 -9.02 16.75 -0.04
N ALA A 6 -8.14 16.99 -1.02
CA ALA A 6 -8.50 17.79 -2.20
C ALA A 6 -9.25 17.01 -3.29
N GLU A 7 -9.52 15.73 -3.09
CA GLU A 7 -10.29 14.89 -4.06
C GLU A 7 -11.81 15.12 -3.95
N GLY A 8 -12.25 16.02 -3.07
CA GLY A 8 -13.64 16.44 -2.92
C GLY A 8 -14.30 15.90 -1.64
N ASP A 9 -15.59 16.18 -1.52
CA ASP A 9 -16.41 15.86 -0.34
C ASP A 9 -16.88 14.39 -0.35
N VAL A 10 -15.95 13.47 -0.53
CA VAL A 10 -16.21 12.03 -0.57
C VAL A 10 -15.28 11.27 0.37
N PHE A 11 -15.71 10.13 0.87
CA PHE A 11 -14.87 9.15 1.54
C PHE A 11 -14.72 7.92 0.66
N MET A 12 -13.52 7.70 0.14
CA MET A 12 -13.19 6.53 -0.66
C MET A 12 -12.57 5.46 0.24
N LEU A 13 -13.16 4.28 0.22
CA LEU A 13 -12.67 3.14 1.00
C LEU A 13 -12.27 2.00 0.06
N THR A 14 -11.14 1.37 0.33
CA THR A 14 -10.76 0.09 -0.28
C THR A 14 -11.08 -1.01 0.72
N VAL A 15 -12.11 -1.81 0.43
CA VAL A 15 -12.61 -2.81 1.36
C VAL A 15 -12.48 -4.20 0.76
N ARG A 16 -11.80 -5.07 1.48
CA ARG A 16 -11.78 -6.51 1.19
C ARG A 16 -12.85 -7.20 2.03
N ILE A 17 -13.68 -8.04 1.40
CA ILE A 17 -14.62 -8.87 2.16
C ILE A 17 -13.82 -9.89 3.01
N ALA A 18 -14.12 -9.93 4.31
CA ALA A 18 -13.55 -10.93 5.20
C ALA A 18 -14.33 -12.25 5.02
N THR A 19 -13.76 -13.16 4.26
CA THR A 19 -14.30 -14.52 4.11
C THR A 19 -13.89 -15.37 5.32
N PRO A 20 -14.70 -16.37 5.71
CA PRO A 20 -14.28 -17.35 6.71
C PRO A 20 -12.95 -18.01 6.32
N PRO A 21 -12.09 -18.35 7.29
CA PRO A 21 -10.87 -19.07 7.00
C PRO A 21 -11.18 -20.46 6.44
N PHE A 22 -10.24 -21.02 5.69
CA PHE A 22 -10.33 -22.41 5.25
C PHE A 22 -10.20 -23.37 6.42
N LYS A 23 -10.90 -24.49 6.35
CA LYS A 23 -10.69 -25.62 7.25
C LYS A 23 -9.23 -26.12 7.11
N PRO A 24 -8.64 -26.70 8.17
CA PRO A 24 -7.25 -27.18 8.11
C PRO A 24 -6.96 -28.17 6.97
N ASP A 25 -7.95 -28.98 6.61
CA ASP A 25 -7.90 -29.94 5.51
C ASP A 25 -8.18 -29.33 4.13
N ARG A 26 -8.44 -28.01 4.07
CA ARG A 26 -8.82 -27.26 2.86
C ARG A 26 -10.08 -27.76 2.14
N SER A 27 -10.93 -28.56 2.80
CA SER A 27 -12.19 -29.07 2.24
C SER A 27 -13.29 -28.02 2.05
N GLY A 28 -13.06 -26.80 2.49
CA GLY A 28 -13.99 -25.67 2.39
C GLY A 28 -13.72 -24.62 3.46
N PHE A 29 -14.61 -23.64 3.56
CA PHE A 29 -14.53 -22.63 4.59
C PHE A 29 -15.05 -23.14 5.94
N MET A 30 -14.51 -22.59 7.04
CA MET A 30 -15.05 -22.82 8.37
C MET A 30 -16.44 -22.18 8.50
N GLU A 31 -17.32 -22.82 9.27
CA GLU A 31 -18.65 -22.28 9.60
C GLU A 31 -18.53 -21.25 10.74
N VAL A 32 -18.01 -20.05 10.40
CA VAL A 32 -17.88 -18.91 11.30
C VAL A 32 -18.58 -17.71 10.67
N ASN A 33 -19.03 -16.78 11.50
CA ASN A 33 -19.65 -15.56 11.01
C ASN A 33 -18.70 -14.79 10.08
N PRO A 34 -19.20 -14.23 8.96
CA PRO A 34 -18.41 -13.36 8.11
C PRO A 34 -18.01 -12.09 8.88
N GLY A 35 -17.00 -11.39 8.37
CA GLY A 35 -16.56 -10.13 8.96
C GLY A 35 -17.71 -9.10 9.01
N ILE A 36 -18.02 -8.60 10.20
CA ILE A 36 -19.19 -7.74 10.45
C ILE A 36 -19.13 -6.47 9.60
N ALA A 37 -18.03 -5.71 9.68
CA ALA A 37 -17.89 -4.43 8.98
C ALA A 37 -17.86 -4.59 7.46
N SER A 38 -17.08 -5.54 6.93
CA SER A 38 -17.01 -5.76 5.50
C SER A 38 -18.34 -6.26 4.92
N SER A 39 -19.01 -7.18 5.60
CA SER A 39 -20.33 -7.66 5.18
C SER A 39 -21.37 -6.55 5.18
N TYR A 40 -21.35 -5.68 6.18
CA TYR A 40 -22.22 -4.49 6.23
C TYR A 40 -21.96 -3.59 5.02
N ILE A 41 -20.70 -3.21 4.75
CA ILE A 41 -20.36 -2.33 3.63
C ILE A 41 -20.80 -2.95 2.29
N PHE A 42 -20.57 -4.24 2.08
CA PHE A 42 -21.00 -4.93 0.86
C PHE A 42 -22.52 -5.10 0.73
N SER A 43 -23.28 -4.95 1.80
CA SER A 43 -24.76 -4.97 1.77
C SER A 43 -25.38 -3.63 1.40
N LEU A 44 -24.62 -2.53 1.48
CA LEU A 44 -25.10 -1.18 1.20
C LEU A 44 -25.45 -1.00 -0.27
N LYS A 45 -26.43 -0.14 -0.52
CA LYS A 45 -26.87 0.26 -1.85
C LYS A 45 -26.69 1.77 -2.02
N PRO A 46 -26.54 2.25 -3.25
CA PRO A 46 -26.52 3.69 -3.52
C PRO A 46 -27.74 4.39 -2.90
N GLY A 47 -27.48 5.42 -2.10
CA GLY A 47 -28.51 6.18 -1.37
C GLY A 47 -28.67 5.78 0.08
N ASP A 48 -28.10 4.66 0.54
CA ASP A 48 -28.12 4.29 1.94
C ASP A 48 -27.33 5.29 2.79
N LYS A 49 -27.85 5.61 3.97
CA LYS A 49 -27.17 6.49 4.92
C LYS A 49 -26.26 5.68 5.83
N VAL A 50 -25.01 6.14 5.95
CA VAL A 50 -23.98 5.53 6.80
C VAL A 50 -23.60 6.51 7.91
N ILE A 51 -23.58 6.04 9.16
CA ILE A 51 -23.08 6.82 10.29
C ILE A 51 -21.58 6.56 10.39
N MET A 52 -20.81 7.61 10.37
CA MET A 52 -19.34 7.57 10.49
C MET A 52 -18.91 8.38 11.70
N SER A 53 -17.77 8.01 12.28
CA SER A 53 -17.07 8.76 13.31
C SER A 53 -15.58 8.84 12.98
N GLY A 54 -14.91 9.86 13.45
CA GLY A 54 -13.48 10.10 13.19
C GLY A 54 -13.18 11.59 13.08
N PRO A 55 -12.01 11.96 12.57
CA PRO A 55 -10.92 11.05 12.17
C PRO A 55 -10.22 10.39 13.36
N TYR A 56 -9.67 9.19 13.16
CA TYR A 56 -8.86 8.47 14.14
C TYR A 56 -7.54 8.05 13.51
N GLY A 57 -6.50 7.86 14.35
CA GLY A 57 -5.16 7.42 13.94
C GLY A 57 -4.23 8.57 13.60
N ASP A 58 -2.95 8.24 13.54
CA ASP A 58 -1.81 9.15 13.36
C ASP A 58 -0.86 8.70 12.24
N PHE A 59 -1.30 7.77 11.39
CA PHE A 59 -0.51 7.28 10.26
C PHE A 59 -0.53 8.30 9.11
N HIS A 60 0.41 9.24 9.15
CA HIS A 60 0.59 10.25 8.11
C HIS A 60 2.09 10.55 7.89
N PRO A 61 2.47 11.12 6.73
CA PRO A 61 3.84 11.50 6.44
C PRO A 61 4.38 12.57 7.40
N HIS A 62 5.69 12.58 7.59
CA HIS A 62 6.40 13.69 8.22
C HIS A 62 6.57 14.82 7.19
N PHE A 63 5.65 15.79 7.22
CA PHE A 63 5.55 16.85 6.21
C PHE A 63 6.75 17.80 6.21
N ASP A 64 7.36 18.02 7.38
CA ASP A 64 8.50 18.92 7.54
C ASP A 64 9.86 18.25 7.26
N SER A 65 9.87 16.95 7.04
CA SER A 65 11.07 16.18 6.71
C SER A 65 11.48 16.40 5.25
N LYS A 66 12.78 16.27 4.99
CA LYS A 66 13.38 16.27 3.66
C LYS A 66 14.01 14.93 3.30
N LYS A 67 13.90 13.96 4.19
CA LYS A 67 14.39 12.61 3.94
C LYS A 67 13.64 11.98 2.76
N GLU A 68 14.28 11.10 2.06
CA GLU A 68 13.65 10.23 1.08
C GLU A 68 12.49 9.45 1.70
N MET A 69 11.43 9.22 0.92
CA MET A 69 10.24 8.50 1.34
C MET A 69 10.07 7.22 0.53
N ILE A 70 9.90 6.11 1.24
CA ILE A 70 9.55 4.85 0.61
C ILE A 70 8.22 4.35 1.18
N TRP A 71 7.18 4.27 0.34
CA TRP A 71 5.96 3.57 0.67
C TRP A 71 6.04 2.11 0.27
N VAL A 72 5.53 1.22 1.12
CA VAL A 72 5.45 -0.22 0.83
C VAL A 72 4.06 -0.70 1.14
N GLY A 73 3.36 -1.23 0.14
CA GLY A 73 1.97 -1.63 0.33
C GLY A 73 1.50 -2.78 -0.53
N GLY A 74 0.28 -3.22 -0.23
CA GLY A 74 -0.39 -4.25 -1.01
C GLY A 74 -1.83 -4.49 -0.57
N GLY A 75 -2.67 -4.92 -1.50
CA GLY A 75 -4.08 -5.16 -1.24
C GLY A 75 -4.79 -3.91 -0.72
N ALA A 76 -5.67 -4.06 0.28
CA ALA A 76 -6.42 -2.95 0.88
C ALA A 76 -5.52 -1.91 1.58
N GLY A 77 -4.30 -2.30 1.99
CA GLY A 77 -3.31 -1.39 2.58
C GLY A 77 -2.84 -0.27 1.64
N THR A 78 -3.08 -0.40 0.34
CA THR A 78 -2.86 0.68 -0.61
C THR A 78 -3.70 1.94 -0.33
N ALA A 79 -4.84 1.81 0.34
CA ALA A 79 -5.75 2.94 0.58
C ALA A 79 -5.07 4.13 1.30
N PRO A 80 -4.53 4.00 2.53
CA PRO A 80 -3.87 5.11 3.19
C PRO A 80 -2.62 5.57 2.45
N LEU A 81 -1.87 4.67 1.82
CA LEU A 81 -0.67 5.03 1.07
C LEU A 81 -1.01 5.88 -0.15
N ARG A 82 -2.07 5.54 -0.90
CA ARG A 82 -2.57 6.37 -2.00
C ARG A 82 -2.93 7.77 -1.52
N ALA A 83 -3.67 7.86 -0.41
CA ALA A 83 -4.05 9.16 0.14
C ALA A 83 -2.82 10.02 0.49
N GLN A 84 -1.80 9.42 1.09
CA GLN A 84 -0.54 10.11 1.41
C GLN A 84 0.21 10.54 0.15
N ILE A 85 0.43 9.62 -0.81
CA ILE A 85 1.14 9.88 -2.06
C ILE A 85 0.44 11.00 -2.85
N MET A 86 -0.89 10.92 -3.01
CA MET A 86 -1.68 11.94 -3.70
C MET A 86 -1.60 13.29 -2.99
N HIS A 87 -1.60 13.31 -1.67
CA HIS A 87 -1.46 14.57 -0.91
C HIS A 87 -0.07 15.18 -1.11
N MET A 88 1.00 14.38 -0.99
CA MET A 88 2.37 14.84 -1.21
C MET A 88 2.57 15.40 -2.62
N THR A 89 2.03 14.74 -3.64
CA THR A 89 2.20 15.13 -5.04
C THR A 89 1.21 16.23 -5.46
N LYS A 90 -0.10 16.00 -5.33
CA LYS A 90 -1.14 16.87 -5.89
C LYS A 90 -1.49 18.09 -5.04
N THR A 91 -1.27 18.04 -3.73
CA THR A 91 -1.57 19.15 -2.82
C THR A 91 -0.31 19.92 -2.44
N LEU A 92 0.73 19.20 -1.99
CA LEU A 92 1.96 19.84 -1.52
C LEU A 92 2.96 20.09 -2.64
N HIS A 93 2.77 19.47 -3.82
CA HIS A 93 3.67 19.57 -4.97
C HIS A 93 5.13 19.31 -4.57
N THR A 94 5.35 18.27 -3.77
CA THR A 94 6.67 17.90 -3.24
C THR A 94 7.62 17.53 -4.37
N THR A 95 8.70 18.31 -4.52
CA THR A 95 9.73 18.12 -5.56
C THR A 95 11.16 18.09 -5.00
N ASP A 96 11.30 18.28 -3.71
CA ASP A 96 12.57 18.45 -3.00
C ASP A 96 13.00 17.22 -2.18
N ARG A 97 12.35 16.08 -2.42
CA ARG A 97 12.71 14.77 -1.86
C ARG A 97 12.33 13.66 -2.82
N GLU A 98 13.11 12.59 -2.84
CA GLU A 98 12.80 11.38 -3.61
C GLU A 98 11.66 10.61 -2.94
N MET A 99 10.80 10.03 -3.77
CA MET A 99 9.58 9.33 -3.36
C MET A 99 9.45 8.03 -4.14
N HIS A 100 9.44 6.90 -3.45
CA HIS A 100 9.29 5.58 -4.06
C HIS A 100 8.07 4.86 -3.51
N TYR A 101 7.31 4.21 -4.38
CA TYR A 101 6.22 3.34 -3.95
C TYR A 101 6.42 1.92 -4.46
N PHE A 102 6.67 1.00 -3.54
CA PHE A 102 6.76 -0.43 -3.82
C PHE A 102 5.41 -1.10 -3.54
N TYR A 103 4.74 -1.54 -4.59
CA TYR A 103 3.44 -2.20 -4.51
C TYR A 103 3.60 -3.70 -4.72
N GLY A 104 3.17 -4.51 -3.74
CA GLY A 104 3.15 -5.96 -3.83
C GLY A 104 1.76 -6.52 -4.13
N ALA A 105 1.64 -7.34 -5.16
CA ALA A 105 0.42 -8.09 -5.48
C ALA A 105 0.74 -9.51 -5.97
N ARG A 106 -0.26 -10.39 -6.01
CA ARG A 106 -0.10 -11.74 -6.56
C ARG A 106 -0.24 -11.75 -8.08
N ALA A 107 -1.07 -10.86 -8.62
CA ALA A 107 -1.35 -10.75 -10.05
C ALA A 107 -1.85 -9.32 -10.38
N LEU A 108 -1.81 -8.94 -11.65
CA LEU A 108 -2.22 -7.63 -12.13
C LEU A 108 -3.66 -7.26 -11.72
N ASN A 109 -4.58 -8.22 -11.76
CA ASN A 109 -5.98 -7.99 -11.40
C ASN A 109 -6.22 -7.71 -9.89
N GLU A 110 -5.19 -7.81 -9.06
CA GLU A 110 -5.23 -7.43 -7.65
C GLU A 110 -4.58 -6.06 -7.37
N VAL A 111 -4.10 -5.37 -8.41
CA VAL A 111 -3.46 -4.06 -8.28
C VAL A 111 -4.52 -2.96 -8.33
N PHE A 112 -4.69 -2.25 -7.21
CA PHE A 112 -5.58 -1.10 -7.12
C PHE A 112 -4.88 0.18 -7.59
N TYR A 113 -5.63 1.07 -8.25
CA TYR A 113 -5.17 2.42 -8.60
C TYR A 113 -3.90 2.48 -9.47
N LEU A 114 -3.68 1.46 -10.30
CA LEU A 114 -2.49 1.37 -11.16
C LEU A 114 -2.31 2.63 -12.02
N ASP A 115 -3.40 3.09 -12.66
CA ASP A 115 -3.36 4.26 -13.54
C ASP A 115 -3.00 5.56 -12.80
N ASP A 116 -3.42 5.68 -11.53
CA ASP A 116 -3.05 6.81 -10.68
C ASP A 116 -1.53 6.86 -10.48
N PHE A 117 -0.91 5.74 -10.10
CA PHE A 117 0.54 5.69 -9.83
C PHE A 117 1.38 5.81 -11.10
N LEU A 118 0.97 5.18 -12.19
CA LEU A 118 1.63 5.35 -13.48
C LEU A 118 1.48 6.78 -14.02
N GLY A 119 0.36 7.45 -13.71
CA GLY A 119 0.15 8.86 -14.03
C GLY A 119 1.08 9.77 -13.24
N LEU A 120 1.21 9.52 -11.93
CA LEU A 120 2.11 10.27 -11.06
C LEU A 120 3.57 10.14 -11.48
N GLU A 121 4.04 8.93 -11.79
CA GLU A 121 5.41 8.70 -12.25
C GLU A 121 5.76 9.48 -13.53
N LYS A 122 4.79 9.70 -14.42
CA LYS A 122 4.97 10.54 -15.62
C LYS A 122 4.99 12.03 -15.31
N GLU A 123 4.24 12.46 -14.29
CA GLU A 123 4.05 13.88 -13.97
C GLU A 123 5.11 14.41 -13.00
N TYR A 124 5.58 13.56 -12.07
CA TYR A 124 6.54 13.92 -11.01
C TYR A 124 7.84 13.16 -11.19
N PRO A 125 8.93 13.81 -11.67
CA PRO A 125 10.22 13.15 -11.91
C PRO A 125 10.88 12.53 -10.68
N ASN A 126 10.49 13.00 -9.49
CA ASN A 126 10.97 12.50 -8.19
C ASN A 126 10.01 11.46 -7.55
N PHE A 127 9.03 10.95 -8.30
CA PHE A 127 8.16 9.86 -7.85
C PHE A 127 8.37 8.62 -8.73
N HIS A 128 8.63 7.50 -8.11
CA HIS A 128 8.96 6.23 -8.78
C HIS A 128 8.02 5.12 -8.30
N PHE A 129 7.34 4.48 -9.24
CA PHE A 129 6.41 3.39 -8.96
C PHE A 129 7.03 2.03 -9.30
N HIS A 130 7.07 1.13 -8.32
CA HIS A 130 7.65 -0.21 -8.44
C HIS A 130 6.60 -1.28 -8.17
N LEU A 131 6.13 -1.94 -9.22
CA LEU A 131 5.19 -3.04 -9.08
C LEU A 131 5.94 -4.36 -8.91
N ALA A 132 5.67 -5.06 -7.82
CA ALA A 132 6.13 -6.41 -7.56
C ALA A 132 4.96 -7.40 -7.69
N LEU A 133 5.07 -8.39 -8.57
CA LEU A 133 4.13 -9.51 -8.65
C LEU A 133 4.84 -10.78 -8.17
N ASP A 134 4.19 -11.59 -7.33
CA ASP A 134 4.85 -12.74 -6.69
C ASP A 134 5.37 -13.80 -7.67
N ARG A 135 4.91 -13.75 -8.93
CA ARG A 135 5.35 -14.59 -10.06
C ARG A 135 5.13 -13.86 -11.40
N PRO A 136 5.70 -14.36 -12.51
CA PRO A 136 5.39 -13.87 -13.84
C PRO A 136 3.88 -13.89 -14.13
N ASP A 137 3.37 -12.79 -14.68
CA ASP A 137 1.94 -12.60 -14.96
C ASP A 137 1.71 -12.32 -16.46
N PRO A 138 1.19 -13.32 -17.22
CA PRO A 138 0.91 -13.14 -18.65
C PRO A 138 -0.09 -12.03 -18.96
N ALA A 139 -0.99 -11.68 -18.01
CA ALA A 139 -1.93 -10.58 -18.20
C ALA A 139 -1.23 -9.22 -18.10
N ALA A 140 -0.26 -9.09 -17.19
CA ALA A 140 0.58 -7.90 -17.10
C ALA A 140 1.46 -7.75 -18.34
N ASP A 141 2.06 -8.83 -18.81
CA ASP A 141 2.87 -8.85 -20.04
C ASP A 141 2.04 -8.42 -21.27
N ALA A 142 0.84 -8.99 -21.42
CA ALA A 142 -0.07 -8.64 -22.52
C ALA A 142 -0.58 -7.20 -22.46
N ALA A 143 -0.74 -6.64 -21.25
CA ALA A 143 -1.12 -5.25 -21.03
C ALA A 143 0.05 -4.27 -21.14
N GLY A 144 1.29 -4.76 -21.30
CA GLY A 144 2.49 -3.93 -21.35
C GLY A 144 2.80 -3.23 -20.00
N VAL A 145 2.30 -3.78 -18.89
CA VAL A 145 2.55 -3.25 -17.55
C VAL A 145 3.92 -3.73 -17.07
N LYS A 146 4.77 -2.77 -16.70
CA LYS A 146 6.10 -3.05 -16.18
C LYS A 146 6.01 -3.52 -14.72
N TYR A 147 6.61 -4.65 -14.40
CA TYR A 147 6.69 -5.20 -13.04
C TYR A 147 7.97 -6.00 -12.83
N THR A 148 8.28 -6.31 -11.58
CA THR A 148 9.39 -7.21 -11.21
C THR A 148 8.78 -8.44 -10.52
N PRO A 149 9.07 -9.68 -10.97
CA PRO A 149 8.63 -10.89 -10.29
C PRO A 149 9.30 -11.05 -8.92
N GLY A 150 8.51 -11.38 -7.90
CA GLY A 150 8.98 -11.65 -6.54
C GLY A 150 8.16 -10.94 -5.47
N PHE A 151 8.43 -11.28 -4.22
CA PHE A 151 7.80 -10.59 -3.08
C PHE A 151 8.34 -9.17 -2.94
N VAL A 152 7.48 -8.24 -2.57
CA VAL A 152 7.77 -6.80 -2.56
C VAL A 152 9.03 -6.43 -1.75
N HIS A 153 9.26 -7.06 -0.59
CA HIS A 153 10.47 -6.82 0.21
C HIS A 153 11.76 -7.25 -0.52
N GLN A 154 11.71 -8.38 -1.25
CA GLN A 154 12.85 -8.85 -2.05
C GLN A 154 13.09 -7.97 -3.28
N VAL A 155 12.00 -7.54 -3.94
CA VAL A 155 12.09 -6.61 -5.07
C VAL A 155 12.71 -5.30 -4.58
N MET A 156 12.20 -4.71 -3.50
CA MET A 156 12.74 -3.48 -2.92
C MET A 156 14.22 -3.61 -2.56
N LEU A 157 14.61 -4.69 -1.88
CA LEU A 157 16.00 -4.95 -1.55
C LEU A 157 16.87 -5.05 -2.81
N ASN A 158 16.49 -5.92 -3.74
CA ASN A 158 17.34 -6.29 -4.87
C ASN A 158 17.43 -5.22 -5.96
N THR A 159 16.39 -4.39 -6.11
CA THR A 159 16.33 -3.38 -7.18
C THR A 159 16.69 -1.97 -6.70
N TYR A 160 16.71 -1.74 -5.38
CA TYR A 160 16.92 -0.40 -4.84
C TYR A 160 17.82 -0.38 -3.60
N LEU A 161 17.39 -0.98 -2.48
CA LEU A 161 18.05 -0.76 -1.19
C LEU A 161 19.45 -1.37 -1.06
N LYS A 162 19.77 -2.46 -1.77
CA LYS A 162 21.11 -3.08 -1.69
C LYS A 162 22.24 -2.16 -2.19
N ASP A 163 21.91 -1.25 -3.10
CA ASP A 163 22.86 -0.30 -3.69
C ASP A 163 22.62 1.14 -3.18
N HIS A 164 21.73 1.31 -2.19
CA HIS A 164 21.43 2.59 -1.56
C HIS A 164 22.53 2.97 -0.57
N GLU A 165 23.00 4.22 -0.62
CA GLU A 165 24.15 4.66 0.20
C GLU A 165 23.83 4.71 1.70
N ALA A 166 22.58 5.08 2.08
CA ALA A 166 22.17 5.26 3.45
C ALA A 166 20.68 4.86 3.65
N PRO A 167 20.33 3.55 3.59
CA PRO A 167 18.95 3.11 3.77
C PRO A 167 18.38 3.44 5.16
N GLU A 168 19.24 3.63 6.17
CA GLU A 168 18.89 4.04 7.52
C GLU A 168 18.39 5.49 7.61
N ASP A 169 18.72 6.33 6.63
CA ASP A 169 18.29 7.72 6.58
C ASP A 169 16.96 7.95 5.83
N VAL A 170 16.34 6.89 5.33
CA VAL A 170 15.06 6.91 4.62
C VAL A 170 13.89 6.80 5.59
N GLU A 171 12.75 7.41 5.26
CA GLU A 171 11.48 7.22 5.96
C GLU A 171 10.62 6.20 5.24
N TYR A 172 10.23 5.14 5.95
CA TYR A 172 9.43 4.05 5.42
C TYR A 172 8.00 4.11 5.92
N TYR A 173 7.03 4.08 5.00
CA TYR A 173 5.60 4.10 5.30
C TYR A 173 4.97 2.83 4.75
N MET A 174 4.40 1.98 5.58
CA MET A 174 3.88 0.73 5.09
C MET A 174 2.49 0.39 5.62
N CYS A 175 1.72 -0.23 4.74
CA CYS A 175 0.41 -0.77 5.09
C CYS A 175 0.06 -1.94 4.17
N GLY A 176 -0.30 -3.07 4.77
CA GLY A 176 -0.64 -4.28 4.02
C GLY A 176 -0.77 -5.52 4.89
N PRO A 177 -0.80 -6.71 4.27
CA PRO A 177 -0.92 -7.96 5.02
C PRO A 177 0.21 -8.17 6.03
N GLY A 178 -0.11 -8.68 7.22
CA GLY A 178 0.86 -8.90 8.30
C GLY A 178 2.14 -9.65 7.89
N PRO A 179 2.06 -10.76 7.12
CA PRO A 179 3.27 -11.43 6.63
C PRO A 179 4.16 -10.55 5.74
N MET A 180 3.57 -9.66 4.93
CA MET A 180 4.32 -8.68 4.12
C MET A 180 5.02 -7.67 5.03
N SER A 181 4.29 -7.07 5.97
CA SER A 181 4.85 -6.08 6.89
C SER A 181 5.99 -6.66 7.73
N ASN A 182 5.81 -7.88 8.25
CA ASN A 182 6.87 -8.56 9.02
C ASN A 182 8.13 -8.80 8.17
N ALA A 183 7.97 -9.23 6.91
CA ALA A 183 9.12 -9.46 6.03
C ALA A 183 9.84 -8.15 5.67
N VAL A 184 9.10 -7.06 5.48
CA VAL A 184 9.68 -5.72 5.23
C VAL A 184 10.44 -5.24 6.47
N VAL A 185 9.84 -5.31 7.67
CA VAL A 185 10.52 -4.88 8.91
C VAL A 185 11.80 -5.67 9.15
N GLN A 186 11.77 -7.00 9.01
CA GLN A 186 12.98 -7.82 9.19
C GLN A 186 14.08 -7.47 8.18
N MET A 187 13.71 -7.17 6.95
CA MET A 187 14.66 -6.76 5.92
C MET A 187 15.26 -5.39 6.25
N LEU A 188 14.43 -4.40 6.64
CA LEU A 188 14.89 -3.06 7.03
C LEU A 188 15.79 -3.09 8.28
N ASP A 189 15.44 -3.89 9.29
CA ASP A 189 16.26 -4.11 10.48
C ASP A 189 17.65 -4.65 10.10
N SER A 190 17.71 -5.59 9.14
CA SER A 190 18.99 -6.12 8.63
C SER A 190 19.86 -5.08 7.90
N LEU A 191 19.27 -3.97 7.48
CA LEU A 191 19.95 -2.83 6.86
C LEU A 191 20.27 -1.70 7.85
N GLY A 192 19.99 -1.91 9.15
CA GLY A 192 20.28 -0.93 10.20
C GLY A 192 19.24 0.21 10.29
N VAL A 193 18.05 0.02 9.73
CA VAL A 193 16.97 1.01 9.82
C VAL A 193 16.36 0.96 11.21
N GLU A 194 16.38 2.09 11.91
CA GLU A 194 15.80 2.22 13.24
C GLU A 194 14.26 2.18 13.20
N PRO A 195 13.59 1.61 14.22
CA PRO A 195 12.13 1.49 14.26
C PRO A 195 11.38 2.82 14.08
N GLU A 196 11.96 3.92 14.53
CA GLU A 196 11.40 5.28 14.43
C GLU A 196 11.31 5.79 13.00
N SER A 197 12.10 5.21 12.09
CA SER A 197 12.04 5.51 10.64
C SER A 197 11.00 4.65 9.91
N ILE A 198 10.32 3.73 10.61
CA ILE A 198 9.36 2.80 10.04
C ILE A 198 7.96 3.10 10.57
N MET A 199 7.16 3.83 9.80
CA MET A 199 5.76 4.13 10.11
C MET A 199 4.85 3.10 9.46
N TYR A 200 3.95 2.51 10.22
CA TYR A 200 3.02 1.53 9.66
C TYR A 200 1.66 1.57 10.35
N ASP A 201 0.63 1.25 9.56
CA ASP A 201 -0.72 1.01 10.07
C ASP A 201 -1.02 -0.49 9.99
N ASN A 202 -1.41 -1.06 11.13
CA ASN A 202 -1.69 -2.49 11.25
C ASN A 202 -3.18 -2.72 11.43
N PHE A 203 -3.82 -3.27 10.41
CA PHE A 203 -5.25 -3.59 10.45
C PHE A 203 -5.59 -4.89 11.19
N GLY A 204 -4.63 -5.50 11.88
CA GLY A 204 -4.84 -6.71 12.66
C GLY A 204 -5.20 -7.92 11.78
N GLY A 205 -4.33 -8.88 11.68
CA GLY A 205 -4.52 -10.17 11.02
C GLY A 205 -3.98 -11.28 11.88
#